data_90c50f7498b50fde746a83d2c7e8d7e6
#
_entry.id   90c50f7498b50fde746a83d2c7e8d7e6
#
_cell.length_a   1.000
_cell.length_b   1.000
_cell.length_c   1.000
_cell.angle_alpha   90.00
_cell.angle_beta   90.00
_cell.angle_gamma   90.00
#
_symmetry.space_group_name_H-M   'P 1'
#
loop_
_entity.id
_entity.type
_entity.pdbx_description
1 polymer ?
#
loop_
_entity_poly.entity_id
_entity_poly.type
_entity_poly.pdbx_seq_one_letter_code
_entity_poly.pdbx_strand_id
1 'polypeptide(L)'
;MLTKFHSYETGKAFTECCDCGCNLHDVDIYIINQSFAGNECIFECAMCLQCRERMNEQLSENSRVAMFDFMHDHADMKSRQERLSNNSETEAYIESCITCDKLRSEAKTFTLGAMFSGDQLIKGPFPLIICDDCEAKIAASISDETRKFWDDYIAEHFPGPPSEIDLPNKTKPILI
;
A
#
# COMPACT_ATOMS: atom_id res chain seq x y z
N MET A 1 3.08 6.65 19.11
CA MET A 1 1.83 6.84 18.39
C MET A 1 1.88 6.34 16.95
N LEU A 2 2.86 5.50 16.62
CA LEU A 2 2.98 4.83 15.32
C LEU A 2 2.32 3.43 15.31
N THR A 3 1.57 3.10 16.37
CA THR A 3 0.88 1.81 16.55
C THR A 3 -0.11 1.48 15.42
N LYS A 4 -0.54 2.49 14.66
CA LYS A 4 -1.40 2.31 13.47
C LYS A 4 -0.72 1.55 12.33
N PHE A 5 0.61 1.54 12.31
CA PHE A 5 1.41 0.83 11.32
C PHE A 5 2.03 -0.45 11.89
N HIS A 6 1.61 -0.87 13.08
CA HIS A 6 1.95 -2.18 13.61
C HIS A 6 1.16 -3.25 12.86
N SER A 7 1.70 -4.46 12.85
CA SER A 7 0.97 -5.62 12.37
C SER A 7 -0.31 -5.81 13.17
N TYR A 8 -1.43 -5.97 12.50
CA TYR A 8 -2.73 -6.26 13.10
C TYR A 8 -2.78 -7.68 13.67
N GLU A 9 -2.04 -8.60 13.06
CA GLU A 9 -1.93 -9.98 13.53
C GLU A 9 -1.20 -10.07 14.88
N THR A 10 -0.05 -9.39 14.98
CA THR A 10 0.82 -9.51 16.17
C THR A 10 0.69 -8.37 17.18
N GLY A 11 0.11 -7.24 16.78
CA GLY A 11 0.07 -6.00 17.55
C GLY A 11 1.43 -5.31 17.72
N LYS A 12 2.48 -5.75 17.02
CA LYS A 12 3.86 -5.26 17.13
C LYS A 12 4.33 -4.60 15.84
N ALA A 13 5.40 -3.82 15.92
CA ALA A 13 6.08 -3.31 14.74
C ALA A 13 6.56 -4.47 13.85
N PHE A 14 6.59 -4.24 12.54
CA PHE A 14 7.20 -5.17 11.60
C PHE A 14 8.71 -5.18 11.81
N THR A 15 9.30 -6.35 11.87
CA THR A 15 10.75 -6.53 12.09
C THR A 15 11.48 -7.12 10.90
N GLU A 16 10.76 -7.79 10.00
CA GLU A 16 11.34 -8.52 8.88
C GLU A 16 10.67 -8.14 7.55
N CYS A 17 11.47 -8.10 6.49
CA CYS A 17 10.96 -7.94 5.13
C CYS A 17 10.21 -9.19 4.70
N CYS A 18 8.98 -9.03 4.22
CA CYS A 18 8.13 -10.15 3.79
C CYS A 18 8.67 -10.93 2.58
N ASP A 19 9.60 -10.34 1.80
CA ASP A 19 10.17 -10.96 0.60
C ASP A 19 11.52 -11.65 0.91
N CYS A 20 12.50 -10.94 1.47
CA CYS A 20 13.85 -11.46 1.68
C CYS A 20 14.18 -11.84 3.12
N GLY A 21 13.30 -11.59 4.08
CA GLY A 21 13.52 -11.90 5.50
C GLY A 21 14.58 -11.03 6.19
N CYS A 22 15.11 -9.97 5.54
CA CYS A 22 16.06 -9.10 6.20
C CYS A 22 15.40 -8.33 7.35
N ASN A 23 16.21 -8.00 8.38
CA ASN A 23 15.75 -7.16 9.47
C ASN A 23 15.51 -5.73 8.98
N LEU A 24 14.29 -5.22 9.17
CA LEU A 24 13.87 -3.88 8.73
C LEU A 24 14.55 -2.74 9.50
N HIS A 25 15.11 -3.00 10.68
CA HIS A 25 15.92 -2.01 11.40
C HIS A 25 17.33 -1.81 10.79
N ASP A 26 17.79 -2.76 9.96
CA ASP A 26 19.11 -2.72 9.33
C ASP A 26 19.08 -2.14 7.91
N VAL A 27 17.89 -1.74 7.42
CA VAL A 27 17.72 -1.12 6.10
C VAL A 27 17.42 0.37 6.22
N ASP A 28 17.84 1.14 5.23
CA ASP A 28 17.62 2.59 5.21
C ASP A 28 16.13 2.95 5.16
N ILE A 29 15.38 2.25 4.29
CA ILE A 29 13.96 2.52 4.04
C ILE A 29 13.21 1.20 3.85
N TYR A 30 12.00 1.14 4.42
CA TYR A 30 11.03 0.10 4.14
C TYR A 30 9.61 0.68 4.00
N ILE A 31 8.75 -0.06 3.35
CA ILE A 31 7.37 0.31 3.06
C ILE A 31 6.45 -0.68 3.74
N ILE A 32 5.43 -0.17 4.43
CA ILE A 32 4.33 -0.96 4.99
C ILE A 32 3.12 -0.78 4.10
N ASN A 33 2.47 -1.89 3.72
CA ASN A 33 1.19 -1.92 3.07
C ASN A 33 0.20 -2.67 3.94
N GLN A 34 -0.98 -2.09 4.16
CA GLN A 34 -2.06 -2.69 4.93
C GLN A 34 -3.38 -2.45 4.18
N SER A 35 -4.09 -3.50 3.83
CA SER A 35 -5.40 -3.42 3.17
C SER A 35 -6.52 -3.74 4.14
N PHE A 36 -7.57 -2.96 4.07
CA PHE A 36 -8.69 -3.02 5.00
C PHE A 36 -10.02 -3.23 4.28
N ALA A 37 -10.89 -4.01 4.91
CA ALA A 37 -12.32 -4.06 4.60
C ALA A 37 -13.08 -3.50 5.82
N GLY A 38 -13.61 -2.30 5.69
CA GLY A 38 -14.10 -1.55 6.84
C GLY A 38 -13.00 -1.31 7.88
N ASN A 39 -13.12 -1.93 9.06
CA ASN A 39 -12.13 -1.83 10.14
C ASN A 39 -11.23 -3.08 10.27
N GLU A 40 -11.42 -4.08 9.43
CA GLU A 40 -10.69 -5.33 9.47
C GLU A 40 -9.49 -5.26 8.52
N CYS A 41 -8.28 -5.54 9.03
CA CYS A 41 -7.09 -5.68 8.20
C CYS A 41 -7.13 -7.06 7.53
N ILE A 42 -7.25 -7.07 6.20
CA ILE A 42 -7.37 -8.30 5.39
C ILE A 42 -6.06 -8.70 4.73
N PHE A 43 -5.10 -7.80 4.70
CA PHE A 43 -3.76 -8.03 4.18
C PHE A 43 -2.79 -7.04 4.79
N GLU A 44 -1.60 -7.51 5.15
CA GLU A 44 -0.53 -6.63 5.59
C GLU A 44 0.85 -7.19 5.22
N CYS A 45 1.76 -6.30 4.87
CA CYS A 45 3.17 -6.64 4.67
C CYS A 45 4.08 -5.44 4.92
N ALA A 46 5.32 -5.73 5.27
CA ALA A 46 6.40 -4.75 5.27
C ALA A 46 7.53 -5.24 4.36
N MET A 47 8.03 -4.38 3.51
CA MET A 47 9.01 -4.73 2.48
C MET A 47 10.14 -3.70 2.44
N CYS A 48 11.40 -4.14 2.43
CA CYS A 48 12.53 -3.25 2.22
C CYS A 48 12.50 -2.65 0.81
N LEU A 49 13.08 -1.46 0.64
CA LEU A 49 13.05 -0.73 -0.63
C LEU A 49 13.67 -1.54 -1.78
N GLN A 50 14.75 -2.29 -1.51
CA GLN A 50 15.39 -3.13 -2.53
C GLN A 50 14.46 -4.22 -3.07
N CYS A 51 13.68 -4.87 -2.20
CA CYS A 51 12.69 -5.86 -2.64
C CYS A 51 11.55 -5.20 -3.41
N ARG A 52 11.11 -4.02 -2.98
CA ARG A 52 10.10 -3.23 -3.69
C ARG A 52 10.55 -2.84 -5.10
N GLU A 53 11.80 -2.43 -5.26
CA GLU A 53 12.39 -2.09 -6.55
C GLU A 53 12.48 -3.34 -7.44
N ARG A 54 12.99 -4.47 -6.93
CA ARG A 54 13.01 -5.73 -7.67
C ARG A 54 11.62 -6.18 -8.12
N MET A 55 10.63 -6.04 -7.26
CA MET A 55 9.24 -6.35 -7.61
C MET A 55 8.74 -5.45 -8.73
N ASN A 56 9.03 -4.15 -8.70
CA ASN A 56 8.67 -3.22 -9.76
C ASN A 56 9.32 -3.57 -11.10
N GLU A 57 10.54 -4.09 -11.11
CA GLU A 57 11.24 -4.52 -12.32
C GLU A 57 10.57 -5.73 -13.00
N GLN A 58 9.82 -6.53 -12.24
CA GLN A 58 9.07 -7.67 -12.78
C GLN A 58 7.75 -7.26 -13.46
N LEU A 59 7.28 -6.04 -13.21
CA LEU A 59 6.07 -5.53 -13.85
C LEU A 59 6.37 -5.16 -15.30
N SER A 60 5.41 -5.37 -16.20
CA SER A 60 5.56 -4.93 -17.58
C SER A 60 5.74 -3.40 -17.65
N GLU A 61 6.50 -2.93 -18.64
CA GLU A 61 6.71 -1.50 -18.86
C GLU A 61 5.39 -0.74 -19.00
N ASN A 62 4.46 -1.28 -19.79
CA ASN A 62 3.14 -0.68 -19.96
C ASN A 62 2.38 -0.53 -18.63
N SER A 63 2.48 -1.52 -17.75
CA SER A 63 1.83 -1.44 -16.44
C SER A 63 2.50 -0.39 -15.54
N ARG A 64 3.82 -0.31 -15.54
CA ARG A 64 4.54 0.72 -14.77
C ARG A 64 4.18 2.12 -15.24
N VAL A 65 4.13 2.33 -16.55
CA VAL A 65 3.72 3.62 -17.14
C VAL A 65 2.27 3.93 -16.78
N ALA A 66 1.34 2.98 -16.96
CA ALA A 66 -0.07 3.19 -16.65
C ALA A 66 -0.31 3.54 -15.17
N MET A 67 0.40 2.87 -14.25
CA MET A 67 0.33 3.17 -12.81
C MET A 67 0.91 4.55 -12.50
N PHE A 68 2.04 4.90 -13.11
CA PHE A 68 2.66 6.21 -12.93
C PHE A 68 1.73 7.33 -13.46
N ASP A 69 1.19 7.18 -14.66
CA ASP A 69 0.30 8.16 -15.29
C ASP A 69 -0.97 8.32 -14.45
N PHE A 70 -1.54 7.21 -13.94
CA PHE A 70 -2.70 7.27 -13.06
C PHE A 70 -2.43 8.10 -11.80
N MET A 71 -1.29 7.86 -11.14
CA MET A 71 -0.93 8.62 -9.94
C MET A 71 -0.62 10.08 -10.27
N HIS A 72 0.10 10.33 -11.39
CA HIS A 72 0.44 11.68 -11.83
C HIS A 72 -0.80 12.52 -12.17
N ASP A 73 -1.79 11.92 -12.82
CA ASP A 73 -2.98 12.62 -13.30
C ASP A 73 -4.03 12.84 -12.20
N HIS A 74 -4.04 12.00 -11.17
CA HIS A 74 -5.10 12.01 -10.16
C HIS A 74 -4.62 12.41 -8.76
N ALA A 75 -3.33 12.33 -8.46
CA ALA A 75 -2.81 12.70 -7.15
C ALA A 75 -2.13 14.08 -7.19
N ASP A 76 -2.82 15.12 -6.71
CA ASP A 76 -2.21 16.46 -6.54
C ASP A 76 -1.28 16.49 -5.33
N MET A 77 -0.06 15.95 -5.55
CA MET A 77 0.96 15.84 -4.50
C MET A 77 1.38 17.22 -3.95
N LYS A 78 1.36 18.25 -4.80
CA LYS A 78 1.76 19.60 -4.38
C LYS A 78 0.75 20.19 -3.43
N SER A 79 -0.53 20.24 -3.81
CA SER A 79 -1.60 20.75 -2.94
C SER A 79 -1.71 19.93 -1.66
N ARG A 80 -1.52 18.61 -1.74
CA ARG A 80 -1.48 17.74 -0.57
C ARG A 80 -0.35 18.12 0.38
N GLN A 81 0.86 18.30 -0.13
CA GLN A 81 2.02 18.67 0.68
C GLN A 81 1.84 20.05 1.32
N GLU A 82 1.31 21.03 0.59
CA GLU A 82 1.00 22.38 1.12
C GLU A 82 -0.03 22.29 2.25
N ARG A 83 -1.12 21.55 2.06
CA ARG A 83 -2.18 21.32 3.06
C ARG A 83 -1.67 20.64 4.33
N LEU A 84 -0.77 19.69 4.18
CA LEU A 84 -0.29 18.84 5.28
C LEU A 84 1.03 19.33 5.89
N SER A 85 1.73 20.29 5.28
CA SER A 85 3.04 20.78 5.74
C SER A 85 3.03 21.30 7.19
N ASN A 86 1.90 21.87 7.62
CA ASN A 86 1.71 22.39 8.98
C ASN A 86 0.96 21.42 9.90
N ASN A 87 0.60 20.22 9.40
CA ASN A 87 -0.14 19.24 10.18
C ASN A 87 0.79 18.12 10.65
N SER A 88 0.97 18.04 11.97
CA SER A 88 1.79 16.99 12.60
C SER A 88 1.03 15.66 12.75
N GLU A 89 -0.31 15.67 12.61
CA GLU A 89 -1.15 14.50 12.85
C GLU A 89 -1.13 13.56 11.65
N THR A 90 -0.70 12.33 11.88
CA THR A 90 -0.68 11.27 10.88
C THR A 90 -2.07 10.96 10.32
N GLU A 91 -3.11 11.16 11.13
CA GLU A 91 -4.50 10.91 10.74
C GLU A 91 -4.93 11.72 9.53
N ALA A 92 -4.53 12.99 9.47
CA ALA A 92 -4.85 13.88 8.34
C ALA A 92 -4.28 13.39 7.01
N TYR A 93 -3.19 12.60 7.04
CA TYR A 93 -2.58 12.03 5.84
C TYR A 93 -3.35 10.84 5.27
N ILE A 94 -4.13 10.15 6.12
CA ILE A 94 -4.85 8.92 5.78
C ILE A 94 -6.37 9.04 5.94
N GLU A 95 -6.88 10.26 5.98
CA GLU A 95 -8.32 10.55 6.10
C GLU A 95 -9.07 10.27 4.80
N SER A 96 -8.44 10.55 3.66
CA SER A 96 -9.04 10.40 2.34
C SER A 96 -8.08 9.78 1.31
N CYS A 97 -8.66 9.22 0.26
CA CYS A 97 -7.94 8.67 -0.88
C CYS A 97 -7.09 9.75 -1.57
N ILE A 98 -5.81 9.45 -1.81
CA ILE A 98 -4.88 10.40 -2.41
C ILE A 98 -5.24 10.81 -3.84
N THR A 99 -6.02 9.99 -4.56
CA THR A 99 -6.33 10.20 -5.98
C THR A 99 -7.73 10.74 -6.24
N CYS A 100 -8.69 10.59 -5.32
CA CYS A 100 -10.07 11.02 -5.56
C CYS A 100 -10.71 11.71 -4.36
N ASP A 101 -9.97 11.93 -3.27
CA ASP A 101 -10.43 12.53 -2.01
C ASP A 101 -11.62 11.82 -1.32
N LYS A 102 -12.04 10.63 -1.79
CA LYS A 102 -13.05 9.82 -1.11
C LYS A 102 -12.62 9.56 0.33
N LEU A 103 -13.49 9.86 1.30
CA LEU A 103 -13.18 9.63 2.71
C LEU A 103 -12.96 8.14 2.98
N ARG A 104 -11.98 7.84 3.84
CA ARG A 104 -11.70 6.47 4.29
C ARG A 104 -12.93 5.78 4.86
N SER A 105 -13.77 6.53 5.59
CA SER A 105 -15.02 6.03 6.18
C SER A 105 -16.12 5.67 5.16
N GLU A 106 -15.98 6.14 3.91
CA GLU A 106 -16.92 5.88 2.81
C GLU A 106 -16.42 4.76 1.87
N ALA A 107 -15.14 4.41 1.98
CA ALA A 107 -14.55 3.34 1.19
C ALA A 107 -14.97 1.96 1.76
N LYS A 108 -15.34 1.03 0.88
CA LYS A 108 -15.63 -0.36 1.25
C LYS A 108 -14.34 -1.10 1.64
N THR A 109 -13.33 -0.91 0.81
CA THR A 109 -11.95 -1.34 1.07
C THR A 109 -10.99 -0.20 0.76
N PHE A 110 -9.82 -0.22 1.37
CA PHE A 110 -8.74 0.71 1.05
C PHE A 110 -7.40 0.09 1.40
N THR A 111 -6.36 0.51 0.69
CA THR A 111 -4.98 0.16 1.03
C THR A 111 -4.26 1.38 1.60
N LEU A 112 -3.63 1.18 2.75
CA LEU A 112 -2.77 2.13 3.43
C LEU A 112 -1.31 1.83 3.07
N GLY A 113 -0.60 2.83 2.57
CA GLY A 113 0.85 2.80 2.36
C GLY A 113 1.56 3.74 3.32
N ALA A 114 2.64 3.27 3.93
CA ALA A 114 3.50 4.07 4.79
C ALA A 114 4.96 3.74 4.56
N MET A 115 5.83 4.74 4.65
CA MET A 115 7.27 4.60 4.44
C MET A 115 8.01 4.96 5.71
N PHE A 116 9.00 4.15 6.07
CA PHE A 116 9.77 4.29 7.30
C PHE A 116 11.27 4.27 7.04
N SER A 117 12.02 5.00 7.88
CA SER A 117 13.46 4.86 8.07
C SER A 117 13.69 4.53 9.56
N GLY A 118 14.10 3.30 9.84
CA GLY A 118 14.07 2.78 11.21
C GLY A 118 12.67 2.93 11.81
N ASP A 119 12.57 3.56 12.98
CA ASP A 119 11.29 3.81 13.66
C ASP A 119 10.61 5.13 13.23
N GLN A 120 11.17 5.84 12.27
CA GLN A 120 10.66 7.14 11.85
C GLN A 120 9.78 7.04 10.61
N LEU A 121 8.54 7.51 10.71
CA LEU A 121 7.64 7.68 9.59
C LEU A 121 8.15 8.79 8.67
N ILE A 122 8.42 8.46 7.41
CA ILE A 122 8.80 9.44 6.39
C ILE A 122 7.52 10.11 5.89
N LYS A 123 7.43 11.42 6.11
CA LYS A 123 6.33 12.25 5.61
C LYS A 123 6.71 12.89 4.27
N GLY A 124 5.75 12.93 3.39
CA GLY A 124 5.86 13.51 2.06
C GLY A 124 4.64 13.05 1.27
N PRO A 125 4.82 12.19 0.24
CA PRO A 125 3.67 11.49 -0.35
C PRO A 125 3.03 10.54 0.66
N PHE A 126 3.80 9.89 1.50
CA PHE A 126 3.36 8.98 2.56
C PHE A 126 3.10 9.69 3.89
N PRO A 127 2.33 9.06 4.79
CA PRO A 127 1.45 7.92 4.53
C PRO A 127 0.29 8.32 3.63
N LEU A 128 -0.27 7.36 2.92
CA LEU A 128 -1.39 7.59 2.00
C LEU A 128 -2.38 6.43 2.04
N ILE A 129 -3.59 6.67 1.54
CA ILE A 129 -4.54 5.60 1.23
C ILE A 129 -5.01 5.70 -0.23
N ILE A 130 -5.32 4.53 -0.80
CA ILE A 130 -6.03 4.39 -2.07
C ILE A 130 -7.31 3.60 -1.80
N CYS A 131 -8.46 4.11 -2.26
CA CYS A 131 -9.75 3.47 -2.06
C CYS A 131 -10.04 2.41 -3.12
N ASP A 132 -11.03 1.57 -2.84
CA ASP A 132 -11.53 0.50 -3.70
C ASP A 132 -11.78 0.92 -5.16
N ASP A 133 -12.43 2.07 -5.38
CA ASP A 133 -12.72 2.57 -6.74
C ASP A 133 -11.44 2.90 -7.51
N CYS A 134 -10.43 3.46 -6.84
CA CYS A 134 -9.16 3.82 -7.47
C CYS A 134 -8.26 2.61 -7.66
N GLU A 135 -8.23 1.66 -6.71
CA GLU A 135 -7.55 0.37 -6.89
C GLU A 135 -8.12 -0.40 -8.09
N ALA A 136 -9.45 -0.42 -8.25
CA ALA A 136 -10.09 -1.06 -9.40
C ALA A 136 -9.68 -0.42 -10.72
N LYS A 137 -9.52 0.92 -10.77
CA LYS A 137 -9.04 1.62 -11.98
C LYS A 137 -7.60 1.27 -12.29
N ILE A 138 -6.72 1.23 -11.29
CA ILE A 138 -5.32 0.81 -11.47
C ILE A 138 -5.28 -0.65 -11.94
N ALA A 139 -6.03 -1.55 -11.31
CA ALA A 139 -6.10 -2.95 -11.69
C ALA A 139 -6.61 -3.17 -13.12
N ALA A 140 -7.50 -2.30 -13.61
CA ALA A 140 -7.98 -2.35 -15.00
C ALA A 140 -6.95 -1.84 -16.02
N SER A 141 -5.98 -1.03 -15.60
CA SER A 141 -4.96 -0.43 -16.48
C SER A 141 -3.70 -1.28 -16.65
N ILE A 142 -3.47 -2.26 -15.77
CA ILE A 142 -2.30 -3.13 -15.82
C ILE A 142 -2.49 -4.31 -16.78
N SER A 143 -1.38 -4.82 -17.33
CA SER A 143 -1.38 -5.98 -18.20
C SER A 143 -1.73 -7.28 -17.47
N ASP A 144 -2.19 -8.29 -18.22
CA ASP A 144 -2.47 -9.62 -17.67
C ASP A 144 -1.20 -10.29 -17.12
N GLU A 145 -0.03 -10.01 -17.72
CA GLU A 145 1.26 -10.49 -17.24
C GLU A 145 1.58 -9.93 -15.84
N THR A 146 1.42 -8.61 -15.65
CA THR A 146 1.61 -7.96 -14.34
C THR A 146 0.61 -8.47 -13.32
N ARG A 147 -0.66 -8.67 -13.72
CA ARG A 147 -1.69 -9.21 -12.84
C ARG A 147 -1.35 -10.63 -12.39
N LYS A 148 -0.93 -11.48 -13.34
CA LYS A 148 -0.50 -12.83 -13.02
C LYS A 148 0.71 -12.83 -12.07
N PHE A 149 1.70 -11.99 -12.32
CA PHE A 149 2.86 -11.86 -11.43
C PHE A 149 2.43 -11.51 -9.99
N TRP A 150 1.53 -10.55 -9.80
CA TRP A 150 1.03 -10.20 -8.46
C TRP A 150 0.24 -11.33 -7.81
N ASP A 151 -0.57 -12.02 -8.60
CA ASP A 151 -1.33 -13.17 -8.10
C ASP A 151 -0.43 -14.28 -7.60
N ASP A 152 0.62 -14.60 -8.36
CA ASP A 152 1.60 -15.62 -8.02
C ASP A 152 2.43 -15.17 -6.79
N TYR A 153 2.86 -13.90 -6.75
CA TYR A 153 3.62 -13.33 -5.64
C TYR A 153 2.82 -13.37 -4.32
N ILE A 154 1.57 -12.94 -4.34
CA ILE A 154 0.70 -12.99 -3.15
C ILE A 154 0.47 -14.43 -2.70
N ALA A 155 0.25 -15.35 -3.63
CA ALA A 155 0.04 -16.76 -3.30
C ALA A 155 1.28 -17.42 -2.68
N GLU A 156 2.48 -17.02 -3.11
CA GLU A 156 3.75 -17.55 -2.60
C GLU A 156 4.10 -17.00 -1.21
N HIS A 157 3.95 -15.69 -1.00
CA HIS A 157 4.43 -15.02 0.21
C HIS A 157 3.37 -14.89 1.30
N PHE A 158 2.09 -14.99 0.93
CA PHE A 158 0.97 -14.81 1.86
C PHE A 158 -0.04 -15.96 1.70
N PRO A 159 0.31 -17.18 2.12
CA PRO A 159 -0.63 -18.29 2.12
C PRO A 159 -1.71 -18.03 3.17
N GLY A 160 -2.73 -17.28 2.79
CA GLY A 160 -3.91 -17.04 3.61
C GLY A 160 -4.77 -18.30 3.76
N PRO A 161 -5.73 -18.32 4.68
CA PRO A 161 -6.72 -19.38 4.73
C PRO A 161 -7.41 -19.47 3.36
N PRO A 162 -7.74 -20.68 2.88
CA PRO A 162 -8.44 -20.85 1.62
C PRO A 162 -9.69 -19.95 1.64
N SER A 163 -9.86 -19.22 0.60
CA SER A 163 -10.79 -18.10 0.41
C SER A 163 -12.25 -18.46 0.74
N GLU A 164 -12.64 -18.36 1.99
CA GLU A 164 -14.04 -18.28 2.41
C GLU A 164 -14.52 -16.83 2.58
N ILE A 165 -13.61 -15.86 2.48
CA ILE A 165 -13.98 -14.44 2.45
C ILE A 165 -14.25 -14.09 0.98
N ASP A 166 -15.53 -14.02 0.63
CA ASP A 166 -15.99 -13.40 -0.63
C ASP A 166 -15.68 -11.90 -0.55
N LEU A 167 -14.44 -11.53 -0.89
CA LEU A 167 -14.08 -10.13 -1.05
C LEU A 167 -14.97 -9.57 -2.17
N PRO A 168 -15.73 -8.50 -1.92
CA PRO A 168 -16.52 -7.87 -2.97
C PRO A 168 -15.55 -7.34 -4.03
N ASN A 169 -15.61 -7.88 -5.21
CA ASN A 169 -14.67 -7.79 -6.30
C ASN A 169 -13.35 -8.51 -5.98
N LYS A 170 -13.04 -9.55 -6.70
CA LYS A 170 -11.82 -10.37 -6.64
C LYS A 170 -10.52 -9.58 -6.91
N THR A 171 -10.44 -8.34 -6.47
CA THR A 171 -9.26 -7.50 -6.55
C THR A 171 -8.40 -7.80 -5.34
N LYS A 172 -7.33 -8.53 -5.59
CA LYS A 172 -6.25 -8.66 -4.61
C LYS A 172 -5.64 -7.29 -4.34
N PRO A 173 -5.14 -7.06 -3.12
CA PRO A 173 -4.54 -5.77 -2.76
C PRO A 173 -3.44 -5.37 -3.75
N ILE A 174 -3.43 -4.10 -4.14
CA ILE A 174 -2.35 -3.52 -4.92
C ILE A 174 -1.28 -3.09 -3.93
N LEU A 175 -0.05 -3.57 -4.11
CA LEU A 175 1.08 -3.09 -3.34
C LEU A 175 1.46 -1.70 -3.85
N ILE A 176 1.24 -0.70 -3.02
CA ILE A 176 1.50 0.73 -3.29
C ILE A 176 2.98 1.04 -3.13
#